data_3ab99088fc66e1c53f5a5acd1d2af365
#
_entry.id   3ab99088fc66e1c53f5a5acd1d2af365
#
_cell.length_a   1.000
_cell.length_b   1.000
_cell.length_c   1.000
_cell.angle_alpha   90.00
_cell.angle_beta   90.00
_cell.angle_gamma   90.00
#
_symmetry.space_group_name_H-M   'P 1'
#
loop_
_entity.id
_entity.type
_entity.pdbx_description
1 polymer ?
#
loop_
_entity_poly.entity_id
_entity_poly.type
_entity_poly.pdbx_seq_one_letter_code
_entity_poly.pdbx_strand_id
1 'polypeptide(L)'
;MGVGPDEAVSARAIDFAARAAAAMQQSLELISAWGVPAWLERTAQSMGGGLAPVGEQRQIELDHQLGRLAFEYPALQVTGRTVEDSSPSRALVEASKEASMLVMGTNSRNALGRTLFGSVTHSVLLNLKVPTVIVPQA
;
A
#
# COMPACT_ATOMS: atom_id res chain seq x y z
N MET A 1 -2.37 -1.26 6.31
CA MET A 1 -2.40 -0.13 5.35
C MET A 1 -1.55 -0.43 4.13
N GLY A 2 -2.17 -0.43 2.95
CA GLY A 2 -1.44 -0.57 1.69
C GLY A 2 -0.85 0.76 1.24
N VAL A 3 0.46 0.77 0.94
CA VAL A 3 1.20 1.94 0.47
C VAL A 3 1.58 1.72 -0.99
N GLY A 4 1.12 2.58 -1.87
CA GLY A 4 1.40 2.51 -3.30
C GLY A 4 2.50 3.47 -3.76
N PRO A 5 2.81 3.45 -5.05
CA PRO A 5 3.87 4.28 -5.63
C PRO A 5 3.52 5.77 -5.74
N ASP A 6 2.24 6.13 -5.68
CA ASP A 6 1.81 7.53 -5.73
C ASP A 6 1.87 8.11 -4.31
N GLU A 7 2.84 8.95 -4.07
CA GLU A 7 3.10 9.53 -2.75
C GLU A 7 1.93 10.38 -2.24
N ALA A 8 1.27 11.14 -3.11
CA ALA A 8 0.15 11.98 -2.71
C ALA A 8 -1.08 11.17 -2.30
N VAL A 9 -1.37 10.10 -3.02
CA VAL A 9 -2.45 9.16 -2.69
C VAL A 9 -2.14 8.44 -1.38
N SER A 10 -0.92 7.95 -1.25
CA SER A 10 -0.47 7.24 -0.07
C SER A 10 -0.47 8.13 1.17
N ALA A 11 -0.02 9.37 1.07
CA ALA A 11 0.04 10.31 2.20
C ALA A 11 -1.34 10.51 2.84
N ARG A 12 -2.38 10.77 2.05
CA ARG A 12 -3.74 10.95 2.58
C ARG A 12 -4.27 9.70 3.26
N ALA A 13 -4.06 8.54 2.63
CA ALA A 13 -4.50 7.28 3.20
C ALA A 13 -3.73 6.93 4.48
N ILE A 14 -2.44 7.23 4.53
CA ILE A 14 -1.60 7.05 5.72
C ILE A 14 -2.08 7.96 6.84
N ASP A 15 -2.37 9.23 6.58
CA ASP A 15 -2.87 10.17 7.58
C ASP A 15 -4.23 9.74 8.14
N PHE A 16 -5.11 9.25 7.29
CA PHE A 16 -6.37 8.66 7.73
C PHE A 16 -6.14 7.45 8.63
N ALA A 17 -5.29 6.50 8.18
CA ALA A 17 -5.00 5.29 8.92
C ALA A 17 -4.35 5.56 10.28
N ALA A 18 -3.43 6.52 10.34
CA ALA A 18 -2.77 6.92 11.59
C ALA A 18 -3.76 7.51 12.59
N ARG A 19 -4.64 8.40 12.14
CA ARG A 19 -5.68 8.98 13.00
C ARG A 19 -6.67 7.92 13.47
N ALA A 20 -7.08 7.01 12.60
CA ALA A 20 -8.00 5.94 12.95
C ALA A 20 -7.36 4.96 13.94
N ALA A 21 -6.11 4.55 13.72
CA ALA A 21 -5.39 3.67 14.61
C ALA A 21 -5.19 4.30 15.98
N ALA A 22 -4.80 5.57 16.04
CA ALA A 22 -4.66 6.31 17.30
C ALA A 22 -5.99 6.41 18.05
N ALA A 23 -7.09 6.74 17.38
CA ALA A 23 -8.42 6.84 17.98
C ALA A 23 -8.93 5.51 18.50
N MET A 24 -8.62 4.41 17.80
CA MET A 24 -9.03 3.05 18.18
C MET A 24 -8.03 2.35 19.12
N GLN A 25 -6.94 3.01 19.47
CA GLN A 25 -5.85 2.43 20.28
C GLN A 25 -5.29 1.13 19.69
N GLN A 26 -5.13 1.12 18.38
CA GLN A 26 -4.57 0.00 17.62
C GLN A 26 -3.19 0.36 17.07
N SER A 27 -2.38 -0.65 16.79
CA SER A 27 -1.14 -0.46 16.05
C SER A 27 -1.42 -0.27 14.56
N LEU A 28 -0.49 0.37 13.87
CA LEU A 28 -0.55 0.57 12.42
C LEU A 28 0.61 -0.14 11.74
N GLU A 29 0.32 -0.96 10.76
CA GLU A 29 1.32 -1.55 9.88
C GLU A 29 1.19 -0.99 8.48
N LEU A 30 2.29 -0.44 7.94
CA LEU A 30 2.38 -0.01 6.54
C LEU A 30 2.92 -1.15 5.70
N ILE A 31 2.23 -1.48 4.62
CA ILE A 31 2.64 -2.53 3.70
C ILE A 31 2.79 -1.96 2.30
N SER A 32 4.00 -1.98 1.77
CA SER A 32 4.29 -1.65 0.39
C SER A 32 4.43 -2.94 -0.41
N ALA A 33 3.34 -3.37 -1.03
CA ALA A 33 3.33 -4.52 -1.91
C ALA A 33 3.71 -4.09 -3.33
N TRP A 34 4.69 -4.75 -3.91
CA TRP A 34 5.17 -4.45 -5.25
C TRP A 34 5.53 -5.74 -5.98
N GLY A 35 5.52 -5.67 -7.28
CA GLY A 35 5.89 -6.80 -8.12
C GLY A 35 5.65 -6.48 -9.57
N VAL A 36 6.21 -7.30 -10.42
CA VAL A 36 6.03 -7.22 -11.87
C VAL A 36 5.51 -8.57 -12.39
N PRO A 37 4.74 -8.55 -13.49
CA PRO A 37 4.35 -9.79 -14.14
C PRO A 37 5.57 -10.64 -14.52
N ALA A 38 5.44 -11.96 -14.41
CA ALA A 38 6.54 -12.90 -14.67
C ALA A 38 7.16 -12.74 -16.08
N TRP A 39 6.34 -12.36 -17.07
CA TRP A 39 6.82 -12.13 -18.44
C TRP A 39 7.74 -10.90 -18.52
N LEU A 40 7.44 -9.85 -17.75
CA LEU A 40 8.27 -8.63 -17.71
C LEU A 40 9.58 -8.90 -16.97
N GLU A 41 9.55 -9.68 -15.90
CA GLU A 41 10.74 -10.10 -15.18
C GLU A 41 11.68 -10.91 -16.07
N ARG A 42 11.17 -11.86 -16.83
CA ARG A 42 11.96 -12.64 -17.80
C ARG A 42 12.56 -11.76 -18.88
N THR A 43 11.82 -10.77 -19.37
CA THR A 43 12.31 -9.81 -20.35
C THR A 43 13.44 -8.95 -19.78
N ALA A 44 13.29 -8.45 -18.57
CA ALA A 44 14.31 -7.65 -17.88
C ALA A 44 15.58 -8.46 -17.64
N GLN A 45 15.47 -9.72 -17.24
CA GLN A 45 16.61 -10.62 -17.05
C GLN A 45 17.35 -10.90 -18.37
N SER A 46 16.62 -11.12 -19.48
CA SER A 46 17.22 -11.35 -20.78
C SER A 46 17.93 -10.10 -21.34
N MET A 47 17.55 -8.91 -20.92
CA MET A 47 18.19 -7.64 -21.28
C MET A 47 19.32 -7.23 -20.33
N GLY A 48 19.66 -8.09 -19.33
CA GLY A 48 20.70 -7.80 -18.34
C GLY A 48 20.30 -6.80 -17.27
N GLY A 49 19.00 -6.45 -17.19
CA GLY A 49 18.45 -5.58 -16.16
C GLY A 49 17.90 -6.36 -14.97
N GLY A 50 18.17 -5.92 -13.74
CA GLY A 50 17.58 -6.43 -12.51
C GLY A 50 16.45 -5.55 -12.02
N LEU A 51 15.51 -6.13 -11.24
CA LEU A 51 14.41 -5.42 -10.59
C LEU A 51 14.76 -4.99 -9.15
N ALA A 52 16.00 -5.23 -8.70
CA ALA A 52 16.49 -4.84 -7.38
C ALA A 52 16.27 -3.35 -7.06
N PRO A 53 16.48 -2.39 -7.99
CA PRO A 53 16.23 -0.97 -7.72
C PRO A 53 14.78 -0.63 -7.32
N VAL A 54 13.80 -1.39 -7.80
CA VAL A 54 12.38 -1.16 -7.45
C VAL A 54 12.13 -1.45 -5.96
N GLY A 55 12.61 -2.58 -5.46
CA GLY A 55 12.48 -2.95 -4.05
C GLY A 55 13.20 -1.98 -3.13
N GLU A 56 14.40 -1.55 -3.50
CA GLU A 56 15.18 -0.55 -2.75
C GLU A 56 14.44 0.78 -2.68
N GLN A 57 13.90 1.25 -3.81
CA GLN A 57 13.12 2.49 -3.86
C GLN A 57 11.88 2.42 -2.97
N ARG A 58 11.17 1.29 -2.99
CA ARG A 58 10.01 1.07 -2.13
C ARG A 58 10.37 1.10 -0.64
N GLN A 59 11.49 0.52 -0.29
CA GLN A 59 11.97 0.53 1.10
C GLN A 59 12.30 1.95 1.56
N ILE A 60 12.98 2.75 0.72
CA ILE A 60 13.31 4.15 1.02
C ILE A 60 12.03 4.98 1.24
N GLU A 61 11.05 4.84 0.36
CA GLU A 61 9.75 5.52 0.48
C GLU A 61 9.03 5.12 1.77
N LEU A 62 9.03 3.83 2.10
CA LEU A 62 8.43 3.31 3.31
C LEU A 62 9.11 3.85 4.57
N ASP A 63 10.44 3.83 4.61
CA ASP A 63 11.23 4.33 5.73
C ASP A 63 10.99 5.82 5.98
N HIS A 64 10.84 6.60 4.91
CA HIS A 64 10.49 8.01 4.99
C HIS A 64 9.12 8.20 5.67
N GLN A 65 8.11 7.43 5.27
CA GLN A 65 6.77 7.50 5.88
C GLN A 65 6.78 7.05 7.35
N LEU A 66 7.53 6.01 7.68
CA LEU A 66 7.68 5.55 9.06
C LEU A 66 8.33 6.63 9.94
N GLY A 67 9.37 7.30 9.44
CA GLY A 67 10.01 8.41 10.15
C GLY A 67 9.06 9.59 10.38
N ARG A 68 8.27 9.95 9.38
CA ARG A 68 7.26 11.01 9.49
C ARG A 68 6.21 10.66 10.55
N LEU A 69 5.67 9.45 10.53
CA LEU A 69 4.67 9.01 11.50
C LEU A 69 5.22 8.92 12.92
N ALA A 70 6.47 8.49 13.09
CA ALA A 70 7.11 8.46 14.40
C ALA A 70 7.22 9.86 15.01
N PHE A 71 7.43 10.87 14.19
CA PHE A 71 7.47 12.27 14.62
C PHE A 71 6.08 12.83 14.93
N GLU A 72 5.10 12.61 14.03
CA GLU A 72 3.75 13.17 14.15
C GLU A 72 2.89 12.44 15.19
N TYR A 73 3.10 11.15 15.37
CA TYR A 73 2.32 10.28 16.26
C TYR A 73 3.23 9.47 17.19
N PRO A 74 3.95 10.12 18.13
CA PRO A 74 4.96 9.43 18.94
C PRO A 74 4.41 8.33 19.85
N ALA A 75 3.12 8.38 20.19
CA ALA A 75 2.46 7.35 21.01
C ALA A 75 1.89 6.19 20.18
N LEU A 76 1.83 6.32 18.85
CA LEU A 76 1.31 5.27 17.97
C LEU A 76 2.41 4.26 17.65
N GLN A 77 2.11 2.98 17.85
CA GLN A 77 2.99 1.91 17.41
C GLN A 77 2.83 1.70 15.91
N VAL A 78 3.87 2.06 15.17
CA VAL A 78 3.89 1.95 13.69
C VAL A 78 5.03 1.04 13.27
N THR A 79 4.71 0.09 12.40
CA THR A 79 5.69 -0.78 11.74
C THR A 79 5.45 -0.76 10.24
N GLY A 80 6.42 -1.23 9.47
CA GLY A 80 6.28 -1.30 8.03
C GLY A 80 7.14 -2.37 7.41
N ARG A 81 6.70 -2.89 6.28
CA ARG A 81 7.45 -3.85 5.47
C ARG A 81 7.11 -3.74 4.00
N THR A 82 8.08 -4.07 3.17
CA THR A 82 7.85 -4.27 1.73
C THR A 82 7.58 -5.75 1.47
N VAL A 83 6.70 -6.02 0.52
CA VAL A 83 6.38 -7.38 0.09
C VAL A 83 6.49 -7.46 -1.42
N GLU A 84 7.38 -8.32 -1.90
CA GLU A 84 7.47 -8.65 -3.32
C GLU A 84 6.51 -9.79 -3.64
N ASP A 85 5.57 -9.53 -4.53
CA ASP A 85 4.61 -10.52 -5.00
C ASP A 85 4.20 -10.19 -6.44
N SER A 86 4.06 -11.19 -7.29
CA SER A 86 3.55 -11.00 -8.65
C SER A 86 2.12 -10.45 -8.69
N SER A 87 1.41 -10.54 -7.57
CA SER A 87 0.08 -9.96 -7.37
C SER A 87 0.08 -9.11 -6.09
N PRO A 88 0.34 -7.79 -6.19
CA PRO A 88 0.31 -6.90 -5.03
C PRO A 88 -1.03 -6.90 -4.28
N SER A 89 -2.15 -7.06 -4.98
CA SER A 89 -3.47 -7.17 -4.36
C SER A 89 -3.59 -8.41 -3.48
N ARG A 90 -3.06 -9.54 -3.92
CA ARG A 90 -3.04 -10.78 -3.13
C ARG A 90 -2.21 -10.59 -1.85
N ALA A 91 -1.05 -9.99 -1.96
CA ALA A 91 -0.18 -9.70 -0.81
C ALA A 91 -0.90 -8.86 0.24
N LEU A 92 -1.64 -7.83 -0.18
CA LEU A 92 -2.41 -6.97 0.72
C LEU A 92 -3.57 -7.71 1.38
N VAL A 93 -4.30 -8.52 0.62
CA VAL A 93 -5.40 -9.34 1.17
C VAL A 93 -4.87 -10.35 2.20
N GLU A 94 -3.76 -11.02 1.91
CA GLU A 94 -3.14 -11.96 2.85
C GLU A 94 -2.67 -11.27 4.13
N ALA A 95 -1.99 -10.13 3.99
CA ALA A 95 -1.52 -9.37 5.14
C ALA A 95 -2.68 -8.84 6.00
N SER A 96 -3.82 -8.54 5.38
CA SER A 96 -4.99 -8.00 6.10
C SER A 96 -5.72 -9.03 6.98
N LYS A 97 -5.49 -10.32 6.79
CA LYS A 97 -6.18 -11.38 7.54
C LYS A 97 -5.98 -11.28 9.05
N GLU A 98 -4.84 -10.74 9.46
CA GLU A 98 -4.47 -10.56 10.87
C GLU A 98 -4.79 -9.15 11.39
N ALA A 99 -5.35 -8.30 10.56
CA ALA A 99 -5.71 -6.93 10.89
C ALA A 99 -7.20 -6.80 11.20
N SER A 100 -7.57 -5.81 11.98
CA SER A 100 -8.98 -5.46 12.22
C SER A 100 -9.57 -4.61 11.09
N MET A 101 -8.72 -3.93 10.29
CA MET A 101 -9.14 -3.09 9.19
C MET A 101 -8.00 -2.93 8.19
N LEU A 102 -8.34 -2.87 6.90
CA LEU A 102 -7.41 -2.51 5.82
C LEU A 102 -7.75 -1.10 5.34
N VAL A 103 -6.74 -0.26 5.18
CA VAL A 103 -6.88 1.08 4.60
C VAL A 103 -6.07 1.16 3.32
N MET A 104 -6.63 1.69 2.27
CA MET A 104 -5.98 1.88 0.98
C MET A 104 -6.31 3.25 0.39
N GLY A 105 -5.34 3.85 -0.28
CA GLY A 105 -5.58 4.99 -1.15
C GLY A 105 -6.01 4.56 -2.55
N THR A 106 -6.71 5.42 -3.25
CA THR A 106 -7.03 5.21 -4.67
C THR A 106 -6.68 6.44 -5.49
N ASN A 107 -6.10 6.19 -6.66
CA ASN A 107 -5.70 7.23 -7.62
C ASN A 107 -6.82 7.54 -8.63
N SER A 108 -8.06 7.36 -8.25
CA SER A 108 -9.19 7.61 -9.14
C SER A 108 -9.40 9.12 -9.35
N ARG A 109 -8.69 9.67 -10.33
CA ARG A 109 -8.85 11.07 -10.76
C ARG A 109 -10.07 11.29 -11.64
N ASN A 110 -10.65 10.23 -12.17
CA ASN A 110 -11.73 10.32 -13.16
C ASN A 110 -13.03 9.73 -12.61
N ALA A 111 -13.76 10.55 -11.87
CA ALA A 111 -15.14 10.25 -11.49
C ALA A 111 -16.07 10.11 -12.70
N LEU A 112 -15.58 10.39 -13.92
CA LEU A 112 -16.34 10.31 -15.18
C LEU A 112 -16.02 9.04 -15.98
N GLY A 113 -15.07 8.21 -15.54
CA GLY A 113 -14.70 6.96 -16.19
C GLY A 113 -15.25 5.74 -15.46
N ARG A 114 -15.51 4.69 -16.20
CA ARG A 114 -16.11 3.43 -15.74
C ARG A 114 -15.29 2.63 -14.72
N THR A 115 -14.18 3.15 -14.24
CA THR A 115 -13.34 2.55 -13.21
C THR A 115 -13.10 3.56 -12.09
N LEU A 116 -13.91 3.47 -11.05
CA LEU A 116 -13.80 4.31 -9.86
C LEU A 116 -12.56 3.99 -9.03
N PHE A 117 -11.92 2.85 -9.28
CA PHE A 117 -10.78 2.36 -8.49
C PHE A 117 -9.67 1.84 -9.38
N GLY A 118 -8.40 2.02 -8.95
CA GLY A 118 -7.26 1.40 -9.62
C GLY A 118 -7.35 -0.14 -9.59
N SER A 119 -6.53 -0.80 -10.43
CA SER A 119 -6.55 -2.26 -10.59
C SER A 119 -6.29 -3.02 -9.27
N VAL A 120 -5.36 -2.55 -8.46
CA VAL A 120 -5.04 -3.16 -7.15
C VAL A 120 -6.22 -3.03 -6.19
N THR A 121 -6.78 -1.82 -6.07
CA THR A 121 -7.94 -1.56 -5.21
C THR A 121 -9.14 -2.40 -5.64
N HIS A 122 -9.43 -2.48 -6.93
CA HIS A 122 -10.51 -3.30 -7.47
C HIS A 122 -10.32 -4.79 -7.11
N SER A 123 -9.12 -5.32 -7.32
CA SER A 123 -8.82 -6.72 -6.99
C SER A 123 -8.92 -7.01 -5.50
N VAL A 124 -8.51 -6.07 -4.64
CA VAL A 124 -8.66 -6.20 -3.19
C VAL A 124 -10.15 -6.23 -2.81
N LEU A 125 -10.97 -5.33 -3.37
CA LEU A 125 -12.40 -5.26 -3.08
C LEU A 125 -13.15 -6.54 -3.45
N LEU A 126 -12.70 -7.25 -4.47
CA LEU A 126 -13.29 -8.54 -4.86
C LEU A 126 -12.94 -9.69 -3.89
N ASN A 127 -11.92 -9.53 -3.06
CA ASN A 127 -11.38 -10.58 -2.20
C ASN A 127 -11.29 -10.18 -0.73
N LEU A 128 -12.15 -9.27 -0.27
CA LEU A 128 -12.12 -8.75 1.08
C LEU A 128 -12.22 -9.85 2.14
N LYS A 129 -11.38 -9.76 3.17
CA LYS A 129 -11.39 -10.62 4.35
C LYS A 129 -11.65 -9.84 5.64
N VAL A 130 -11.48 -8.52 5.61
CA VAL A 130 -11.67 -7.62 6.75
C VAL A 130 -12.35 -6.34 6.28
N PRO A 131 -12.93 -5.54 7.17
CA PRO A 131 -13.42 -4.20 6.83
C PRO A 131 -12.33 -3.39 6.15
N THR A 132 -12.68 -2.73 5.04
CA THR A 132 -11.72 -2.01 4.21
C THR A 132 -12.20 -0.59 3.95
N VAL A 133 -11.33 0.38 4.18
CA VAL A 133 -11.57 1.81 3.90
C VAL A 133 -10.73 2.21 2.68
N ILE A 134 -11.41 2.77 1.70
CA ILE A 134 -10.78 3.33 0.51
C ILE A 134 -10.77 4.85 0.64
N VAL A 135 -9.58 5.44 0.64
CA VAL A 135 -9.37 6.89 0.76
C VAL A 135 -9.11 7.46 -0.63
N PRO A 136 -10.04 8.22 -1.19
CA PRO A 136 -9.84 8.80 -2.52
C PRO A 136 -8.82 9.95 -2.47
N GLN A 137 -8.17 10.16 -3.60
CA GLN A 137 -7.45 11.40 -3.85
C GLN A 137 -8.49 12.53 -4.01
N ALA A 138 -8.29 13.61 -3.31
CA ALA A 138 -9.22 14.74 -3.36
C ALA A 138 -9.44 15.28 -4.77
#